data_edcf3bd31956f6335398b9e6a845f859
#
_entry.id   edcf3bd31956f6335398b9e6a845f859
#
_cell.length_a   1.000
_cell.length_b   1.000
_cell.length_c   1.000
_cell.angle_alpha   90.00
_cell.angle_beta   90.00
_cell.angle_gamma   90.00
#
_symmetry.space_group_name_H-M   'P 1'
#
loop_
_entity.id
_entity.type
_entity.pdbx_description
1 polymer ?
#
loop_
_entity_poly.entity_id
_entity_poly.type
_entity_poly.pdbx_seq_one_letter_code
_entity_poly.pdbx_strand_id
1 'polypeptide(L)'
;DEQTDVQEKGSLTKVDFNQNLRFKNVSFSYVADQPVISDLNLEIKHGQTVAIVGATGSGKTTLVNLLGRFYEHQAGQILIGEVPIEEIELQTLRKNIAIVLQDVFLFSDTIFNNITLGDPSITLDQVIKAAKDVGAHEFISALPEQYAHKIGERGGTLSTGQRQLLSFIRAYVYQPSLLILDEATSSVDSESELLIQRATEKLTAGRTSIVIAHRL
;
A
#
# COMPACT_ATOMS: atom_id res chain seq x y z
N ASP A 1 19.25 -11.42 -11.63
CA ASP A 1 18.10 -12.34 -11.66
C ASP A 1 17.94 -12.97 -10.28
N GLU A 2 17.39 -12.22 -9.32
CA GLU A 2 16.88 -12.80 -8.09
C GLU A 2 15.55 -13.47 -8.44
N GLN A 3 15.55 -14.77 -8.48
CA GLN A 3 14.32 -15.56 -8.54
C GLN A 3 13.52 -15.23 -7.28
N THR A 4 12.35 -14.67 -7.47
CA THR A 4 11.37 -14.55 -6.38
C THR A 4 10.98 -15.97 -5.98
N ASP A 5 11.41 -16.42 -4.80
CA ASP A 5 11.10 -17.75 -4.22
C ASP A 5 9.61 -17.93 -3.86
N VAL A 6 8.75 -17.01 -4.27
CA VAL A 6 7.32 -17.09 -4.01
C VAL A 6 6.69 -18.04 -5.03
N GLN A 7 6.44 -19.26 -4.59
CA GLN A 7 5.67 -20.22 -5.37
C GLN A 7 4.20 -19.77 -5.45
N GLU A 8 3.65 -19.69 -6.65
CA GLU A 8 2.20 -19.46 -6.87
C GLU A 8 1.39 -20.69 -6.41
N LYS A 9 1.38 -20.98 -5.11
CA LYS A 9 0.71 -22.18 -4.56
C LYS A 9 -0.77 -21.94 -4.25
N GLY A 10 -1.19 -20.68 -4.06
CA GLY A 10 -2.56 -20.35 -3.68
C GLY A 10 -3.51 -20.45 -4.86
N SER A 11 -4.68 -21.04 -4.65
CA SER A 11 -5.73 -21.22 -5.66
C SER A 11 -7.07 -20.62 -5.29
N LEU A 12 -7.22 -20.11 -4.06
CA LEU A 12 -8.49 -19.53 -3.60
C LEU A 12 -8.68 -18.13 -4.20
N THR A 13 -9.68 -18.03 -5.08
CA THR A 13 -10.05 -16.76 -5.74
C THR A 13 -11.24 -16.06 -5.09
N LYS A 14 -11.96 -16.75 -4.19
CA LYS A 14 -13.11 -16.22 -3.46
C LYS A 14 -12.82 -16.24 -1.97
N VAL A 15 -12.35 -15.11 -1.44
CA VAL A 15 -12.04 -14.93 -0.03
C VAL A 15 -12.74 -13.65 0.45
N ASP A 16 -13.37 -13.72 1.63
CA ASP A 16 -13.90 -12.53 2.28
C ASP A 16 -12.78 -11.78 3.01
N PHE A 17 -12.36 -10.67 2.43
CA PHE A 17 -11.33 -9.80 3.01
C PHE A 17 -11.87 -8.87 4.10
N ASN A 18 -13.18 -8.84 4.35
CA ASN A 18 -13.78 -8.08 5.46
C ASN A 18 -13.73 -8.87 6.78
N GLN A 19 -12.59 -9.51 7.02
CA GLN A 19 -12.30 -10.32 8.20
C GLN A 19 -11.10 -9.74 8.95
N ASN A 20 -10.86 -10.24 10.18
CA ASN A 20 -9.68 -9.87 10.94
C ASN A 20 -8.41 -10.40 10.26
N LEU A 21 -7.35 -9.57 10.26
CA LEU A 21 -6.00 -10.00 9.88
C LEU A 21 -5.27 -10.50 11.13
N ARG A 22 -4.71 -11.70 11.08
CA ARG A 22 -4.01 -12.31 12.21
C ARG A 22 -2.64 -12.84 11.83
N PHE A 23 -1.66 -12.55 12.66
CA PHE A 23 -0.33 -13.16 12.67
C PHE A 23 -0.27 -14.09 13.87
N LYS A 24 0.03 -15.37 13.65
CA LYS A 24 0.14 -16.39 14.69
C LYS A 24 1.55 -16.99 14.68
N ASN A 25 2.35 -16.69 15.69
CA ASN A 25 3.71 -17.20 15.88
C ASN A 25 4.60 -17.02 14.63
N VAL A 26 4.44 -15.90 13.91
CA VAL A 26 5.14 -15.65 12.65
C VAL A 26 6.60 -15.34 12.92
N SER A 27 7.49 -16.08 12.25
CA SER A 27 8.93 -15.82 12.26
C SER A 27 9.50 -15.74 10.85
N PHE A 28 10.43 -14.81 10.64
CA PHE A 28 11.03 -14.56 9.35
C PHE A 28 12.48 -14.05 9.45
N SER A 29 13.31 -14.53 8.54
CA SER A 29 14.70 -14.11 8.32
C SER A 29 14.99 -14.00 6.84
N TYR A 30 15.66 -12.92 6.39
CA TYR A 30 16.17 -12.83 5.02
C TYR A 30 17.41 -13.70 4.82
N VAL A 31 18.22 -13.84 5.87
CA VAL A 31 19.43 -14.67 5.90
C VAL A 31 19.30 -15.63 7.07
N ALA A 32 19.71 -16.89 6.87
CA ALA A 32 19.71 -17.89 7.91
C ALA A 32 20.42 -17.37 9.18
N ASP A 33 19.89 -17.70 10.34
CA ASP A 33 20.41 -17.31 11.66
C ASP A 33 20.39 -15.79 11.97
N GLN A 34 19.73 -14.98 11.13
CA GLN A 34 19.53 -13.56 11.38
C GLN A 34 18.03 -13.22 11.43
N PRO A 35 17.34 -13.49 12.54
CA PRO A 35 15.90 -13.28 12.65
C PRO A 35 15.56 -11.78 12.57
N VAL A 36 14.59 -11.43 11.71
CA VAL A 36 14.05 -10.08 11.59
C VAL A 36 12.71 -9.98 12.30
N ILE A 37 11.89 -11.02 12.20
CA ILE A 37 10.64 -11.18 12.94
C ILE A 37 10.72 -12.50 13.70
N SER A 38 10.42 -12.46 15.00
CA SER A 38 10.44 -13.62 15.87
C SER A 38 9.14 -13.73 16.65
N ASP A 39 8.43 -14.84 16.46
CA ASP A 39 7.21 -15.19 17.19
C ASP A 39 6.17 -14.05 17.25
N LEU A 40 5.94 -13.38 16.13
CA LEU A 40 4.99 -12.28 16.04
C LEU A 40 3.56 -12.80 16.21
N ASN A 41 2.87 -12.28 17.21
CA ASN A 41 1.45 -12.50 17.45
C ASN A 41 0.75 -11.15 17.44
N LEU A 42 -0.13 -10.94 16.45
CA LEU A 42 -0.86 -9.69 16.24
C LEU A 42 -2.23 -9.98 15.63
N GLU A 43 -3.26 -9.37 16.17
CA GLU A 43 -4.58 -9.35 15.56
C GLU A 43 -5.01 -7.91 15.25
N ILE A 44 -5.43 -7.68 14.02
CA ILE A 44 -6.01 -6.42 13.54
C ILE A 44 -7.45 -6.72 13.18
N LYS A 45 -8.38 -6.09 13.89
CA LYS A 45 -9.81 -6.29 13.64
C LYS A 45 -10.22 -5.62 12.33
N HIS A 46 -11.21 -6.20 11.66
CA HIS A 46 -11.79 -5.58 10.47
C HIS A 46 -12.20 -4.12 10.74
N GLY A 47 -11.85 -3.23 9.83
CA GLY A 47 -12.11 -1.79 9.95
C GLY A 47 -11.22 -1.05 10.95
N GLN A 48 -10.27 -1.72 11.60
CA GLN A 48 -9.34 -1.10 12.55
C GLN A 48 -8.13 -0.50 11.82
N THR A 49 -7.70 0.68 12.24
CA THR A 49 -6.40 1.25 11.88
C THR A 49 -5.40 0.99 13.00
N VAL A 50 -4.26 0.37 12.67
CA VAL A 50 -3.18 0.07 13.60
C VAL A 50 -1.91 0.79 13.16
N ALA A 51 -1.30 1.54 14.07
CA ALA A 51 0.00 2.15 13.84
C ALA A 51 1.12 1.20 14.30
N ILE A 52 2.08 0.93 13.42
CA ILE A 52 3.30 0.18 13.73
C ILE A 52 4.44 1.17 13.84
N VAL A 53 5.01 1.26 15.04
CA VAL A 53 6.11 2.19 15.35
C VAL A 53 7.36 1.41 15.70
N GLY A 54 8.53 1.95 15.40
CA GLY A 54 9.80 1.34 15.76
C GLY A 54 10.98 1.96 15.02
N ALA A 55 12.18 1.71 15.50
CA ALA A 55 13.41 2.19 14.86
C ALA A 55 13.58 1.62 13.44
N THR A 56 14.41 2.28 12.63
CA THR A 56 14.84 1.73 11.34
C THR A 56 15.46 0.35 11.54
N GLY A 57 15.09 -0.62 10.69
CA GLY A 57 15.56 -1.99 10.82
C GLY A 57 14.77 -2.87 11.80
N SER A 58 13.70 -2.36 12.43
CA SER A 58 12.87 -3.17 13.37
C SER A 58 11.88 -4.14 12.70
N GLY A 59 11.98 -4.36 11.38
CA GLY A 59 11.14 -5.33 10.68
C GLY A 59 9.80 -4.79 10.14
N LYS A 60 9.53 -3.48 10.22
CA LYS A 60 8.26 -2.90 9.74
C LYS A 60 8.02 -3.16 8.25
N THR A 61 8.99 -2.85 7.42
CA THR A 61 8.94 -3.12 5.95
C THR A 61 8.87 -4.62 5.67
N THR A 62 9.50 -5.45 6.51
CA THR A 62 9.43 -6.90 6.38
C THR A 62 7.99 -7.40 6.58
N LEU A 63 7.26 -6.83 7.54
CA LEU A 63 5.86 -7.18 7.76
C LEU A 63 5.00 -6.86 6.52
N VAL A 64 5.23 -5.71 5.87
CA VAL A 64 4.57 -5.34 4.60
C VAL A 64 4.89 -6.35 3.51
N ASN A 65 6.16 -6.73 3.39
CA ASN A 65 6.62 -7.69 2.40
C ASN A 65 5.98 -9.07 2.58
N LEU A 66 5.81 -9.52 3.83
CA LEU A 66 5.13 -10.77 4.13
C LEU A 66 3.64 -10.71 3.78
N LEU A 67 2.95 -9.61 4.10
CA LEU A 67 1.54 -9.41 3.75
C LEU A 67 1.30 -9.37 2.23
N GLY A 68 2.19 -8.72 1.48
CA GLY A 68 2.14 -8.70 0.01
C GLY A 68 2.63 -10.00 -0.65
N ARG A 69 3.05 -10.98 0.17
CA ARG A 69 3.71 -12.21 -0.30
C ARG A 69 4.81 -11.90 -1.31
N PHE A 70 5.68 -10.95 -0.98
CA PHE A 70 6.97 -10.77 -1.67
C PHE A 70 8.02 -11.73 -1.12
N TYR A 71 7.81 -12.21 0.11
CA TYR A 71 8.58 -13.26 0.78
C TYR A 71 7.62 -14.19 1.52
N GLU A 72 8.01 -15.45 1.69
CA GLU A 72 7.30 -16.42 2.53
C GLU A 72 7.93 -16.49 3.92
N HIS A 73 7.10 -16.51 4.97
CA HIS A 73 7.59 -16.69 6.35
C HIS A 73 8.04 -18.13 6.58
N GLN A 74 8.98 -18.34 7.50
CA GLN A 74 9.53 -19.66 7.80
C GLN A 74 8.72 -20.41 8.85
N ALA A 75 8.03 -19.71 9.73
CA ALA A 75 7.19 -20.31 10.78
C ALA A 75 5.96 -19.46 11.07
N GLY A 76 4.93 -20.11 11.63
CA GLY A 76 3.67 -19.49 11.97
C GLY A 76 2.67 -19.44 10.84
N GLN A 77 1.69 -18.53 10.91
CA GLN A 77 0.64 -18.34 9.93
C GLN A 77 0.22 -16.86 9.86
N ILE A 78 -0.07 -16.39 8.66
CA ILE A 78 -0.74 -15.10 8.43
C ILE A 78 -2.11 -15.40 7.84
N LEU A 79 -3.17 -14.93 8.49
CA LEU A 79 -4.55 -15.31 8.20
C LEU A 79 -5.42 -14.09 7.92
N ILE A 80 -6.30 -14.21 6.92
CA ILE A 80 -7.45 -13.32 6.72
C ILE A 80 -8.71 -14.12 7.12
N GLY A 81 -9.32 -13.75 8.25
CA GLY A 81 -10.29 -14.61 8.91
C GLY A 81 -9.64 -15.92 9.36
N GLU A 82 -10.09 -17.04 8.79
CA GLU A 82 -9.50 -18.37 9.03
C GLU A 82 -8.66 -18.87 7.84
N VAL A 83 -8.49 -18.05 6.78
CA VAL A 83 -7.82 -18.45 5.55
C VAL A 83 -6.36 -18.01 5.59
N PRO A 84 -5.39 -18.95 5.51
CA PRO A 84 -3.98 -18.62 5.34
C PRO A 84 -3.74 -17.86 4.02
N ILE A 85 -2.92 -16.81 4.07
CA ILE A 85 -2.68 -15.99 2.87
C ILE A 85 -1.96 -16.78 1.75
N GLU A 86 -1.26 -17.86 2.10
CA GLU A 86 -0.59 -18.75 1.16
C GLU A 86 -1.57 -19.55 0.28
N GLU A 87 -2.79 -19.80 0.79
CA GLU A 87 -3.84 -20.51 0.06
C GLU A 87 -4.59 -19.60 -0.91
N ILE A 88 -4.48 -18.28 -0.74
CA ILE A 88 -5.12 -17.30 -1.61
C ILE A 88 -4.31 -17.16 -2.90
N GLU A 89 -4.99 -17.14 -4.05
CA GLU A 89 -4.36 -16.79 -5.32
C GLU A 89 -3.65 -15.44 -5.20
N LEU A 90 -2.41 -15.36 -5.68
CA LEU A 90 -1.56 -14.19 -5.48
C LEU A 90 -2.15 -12.90 -6.07
N GLN A 91 -2.76 -12.99 -7.24
CA GLN A 91 -3.43 -11.84 -7.87
C GLN A 91 -4.64 -11.39 -7.06
N THR A 92 -5.44 -12.32 -6.56
CA THR A 92 -6.59 -12.05 -5.70
C THR A 92 -6.14 -11.38 -4.40
N LEU A 93 -5.08 -11.87 -3.75
CA LEU A 93 -4.52 -11.26 -2.54
C LEU A 93 -4.07 -9.82 -2.81
N ARG A 94 -3.22 -9.62 -3.83
CA ARG A 94 -2.64 -8.31 -4.16
C ARG A 94 -3.66 -7.29 -4.66
N LYS A 95 -4.74 -7.73 -5.28
CA LYS A 95 -5.85 -6.85 -5.67
C LYS A 95 -6.60 -6.28 -4.45
N ASN A 96 -6.63 -7.02 -3.35
CA ASN A 96 -7.32 -6.62 -2.12
C ASN A 96 -6.42 -5.91 -1.11
N ILE A 97 -5.12 -5.80 -1.38
CA ILE A 97 -4.14 -5.10 -0.53
C ILE A 97 -3.54 -3.94 -1.34
N ALA A 98 -3.71 -2.71 -0.87
CA ALA A 98 -2.95 -1.59 -1.41
C ALA A 98 -1.80 -1.23 -0.47
N ILE A 99 -0.63 -1.01 -1.06
CA ILE A 99 0.58 -0.58 -0.36
C ILE A 99 0.96 0.79 -0.90
N VAL A 100 0.96 1.79 -0.06
CA VAL A 100 1.47 3.13 -0.35
C VAL A 100 2.84 3.24 0.30
N LEU A 101 3.88 3.24 -0.52
CA LEU A 101 5.28 3.30 -0.07
C LEU A 101 5.71 4.75 0.15
N GLN A 102 6.71 4.94 1.01
CA GLN A 102 7.41 6.21 1.21
C GLN A 102 7.98 6.76 -0.10
N ASP A 103 8.72 5.93 -0.83
CA ASP A 103 9.28 6.26 -2.14
C ASP A 103 8.28 5.86 -3.23
N VAL A 104 7.56 6.85 -3.73
CA VAL A 104 6.54 6.64 -4.77
C VAL A 104 7.19 6.43 -6.12
N PHE A 105 6.99 5.25 -6.69
CA PHE A 105 7.39 4.98 -8.07
C PHE A 105 6.31 5.45 -9.06
N LEU A 106 6.73 6.28 -10.02
CA LEU A 106 5.90 6.75 -11.13
C LEU A 106 6.58 6.40 -12.46
N PHE A 107 5.76 5.95 -13.41
CA PHE A 107 6.19 5.65 -14.77
C PHE A 107 6.27 6.94 -15.61
N SER A 108 7.12 6.96 -16.62
CA SER A 108 7.15 8.01 -17.66
C SER A 108 5.91 7.89 -18.57
N ASP A 109 4.76 8.26 -18.02
CA ASP A 109 3.45 8.15 -18.66
C ASP A 109 2.54 9.27 -18.15
N THR A 110 1.28 9.28 -18.57
CA THR A 110 0.29 10.27 -18.10
C THR A 110 -0.03 10.07 -16.61
N ILE A 111 -0.54 11.12 -15.97
CA ILE A 111 -1.09 11.03 -14.61
C ILE A 111 -2.18 9.96 -14.55
N PHE A 112 -3.10 9.96 -15.52
CA PHE A 112 -4.16 8.96 -15.60
C PHE A 112 -3.61 7.53 -15.62
N ASN A 113 -2.65 7.23 -16.50
CA ASN A 113 -2.05 5.90 -16.59
C ASN A 113 -1.26 5.52 -15.34
N ASN A 114 -0.60 6.47 -14.69
CA ASN A 114 0.05 6.24 -13.41
C ASN A 114 -0.92 5.90 -12.27
N ILE A 115 -2.14 6.42 -12.29
CA ILE A 115 -3.17 6.09 -11.31
C ILE A 115 -3.83 4.76 -11.62
N THR A 116 -4.20 4.53 -12.88
CA THR A 116 -4.94 3.34 -13.31
C THR A 116 -4.06 2.12 -13.56
N LEU A 117 -2.73 2.30 -13.67
CA LEU A 117 -1.77 1.24 -14.04
C LEU A 117 -2.20 0.46 -15.30
N GLY A 118 -2.94 1.11 -16.19
CA GLY A 118 -3.43 0.52 -17.43
C GLY A 118 -4.68 -0.35 -17.26
N ASP A 119 -5.34 -0.34 -16.11
CA ASP A 119 -6.61 -1.06 -15.90
C ASP A 119 -7.74 -0.38 -16.69
N PRO A 120 -8.29 -1.02 -17.74
CA PRO A 120 -9.33 -0.43 -18.58
C PRO A 120 -10.69 -0.31 -17.89
N SER A 121 -10.88 -0.94 -16.74
CA SER A 121 -12.12 -0.85 -15.97
C SER A 121 -12.25 0.45 -15.19
N ILE A 122 -11.15 1.19 -15.02
CA ILE A 122 -11.11 2.45 -14.27
C ILE A 122 -11.32 3.62 -15.24
N THR A 123 -12.41 4.35 -15.04
CA THR A 123 -12.75 5.50 -15.88
C THR A 123 -12.11 6.80 -15.39
N LEU A 124 -12.02 7.79 -16.28
CA LEU A 124 -11.52 9.13 -15.94
C LEU A 124 -12.37 9.78 -14.83
N ASP A 125 -13.68 9.60 -14.87
CA ASP A 125 -14.60 10.16 -13.85
C ASP A 125 -14.34 9.57 -12.47
N GLN A 126 -14.03 8.28 -12.38
CA GLN A 126 -13.63 7.62 -11.12
C GLN A 126 -12.30 8.18 -10.59
N VAL A 127 -11.33 8.42 -11.48
CA VAL A 127 -10.04 9.03 -11.12
C VAL A 127 -10.22 10.46 -10.64
N ILE A 128 -11.04 11.27 -11.34
CA ILE A 128 -11.35 12.65 -10.94
C ILE A 128 -12.04 12.69 -9.57
N LYS A 129 -13.02 11.81 -9.35
CA LYS A 129 -13.70 11.69 -8.06
C LYS A 129 -12.70 11.34 -6.96
N ALA A 130 -11.86 10.34 -7.17
CA ALA A 130 -10.82 9.93 -6.22
C ALA A 130 -9.84 11.07 -5.93
N ALA A 131 -9.41 11.81 -6.95
CA ALA A 131 -8.52 12.96 -6.80
C ALA A 131 -9.15 14.08 -5.97
N LYS A 132 -10.46 14.36 -6.15
CA LYS A 132 -11.21 15.31 -5.33
C LYS A 132 -11.30 14.84 -3.87
N ASP A 133 -11.61 13.57 -3.67
CA ASP A 133 -11.73 12.98 -2.33
C ASP A 133 -10.40 13.00 -1.56
N VAL A 134 -9.27 12.82 -2.25
CA VAL A 134 -7.91 12.88 -1.71
C VAL A 134 -7.39 14.31 -1.56
N GLY A 135 -8.02 15.31 -2.22
CA GLY A 135 -7.59 16.71 -2.21
C GLY A 135 -6.50 17.03 -3.22
N ALA A 136 -6.31 16.19 -4.23
CA ALA A 136 -5.26 16.36 -5.26
C ALA A 136 -5.77 16.94 -6.58
N HIS A 137 -7.09 17.09 -6.75
CA HIS A 137 -7.69 17.52 -8.01
C HIS A 137 -7.21 18.90 -8.47
N GLU A 138 -7.05 19.84 -7.53
CA GLU A 138 -6.68 21.22 -7.86
C GLU A 138 -5.31 21.30 -8.53
N PHE A 139 -4.29 20.66 -7.95
CA PHE A 139 -2.95 20.68 -8.55
C PHE A 139 -2.92 19.96 -9.91
N ILE A 140 -3.65 18.84 -10.07
CA ILE A 140 -3.71 18.12 -11.35
C ILE A 140 -4.38 18.99 -12.43
N SER A 141 -5.49 19.65 -12.07
CA SER A 141 -6.24 20.52 -13.00
C SER A 141 -5.47 21.78 -13.40
N ALA A 142 -4.48 22.20 -12.62
CA ALA A 142 -3.60 23.32 -12.94
C ALA A 142 -2.48 22.94 -13.94
N LEU A 143 -2.26 21.67 -14.21
CA LEU A 143 -1.29 21.21 -15.21
C LEU A 143 -1.84 21.42 -16.64
N PRO A 144 -0.98 21.69 -17.64
CA PRO A 144 -1.42 22.04 -19.00
C PRO A 144 -2.37 21.03 -19.64
N GLU A 145 -2.12 19.73 -19.44
CA GLU A 145 -2.91 18.63 -19.99
C GLU A 145 -3.71 17.88 -18.90
N GLN A 146 -3.76 18.43 -17.69
CA GLN A 146 -4.49 17.86 -16.54
C GLN A 146 -4.14 16.36 -16.33
N TYR A 147 -5.12 15.48 -16.34
CA TYR A 147 -4.91 14.03 -16.16
C TYR A 147 -4.17 13.36 -17.33
N ALA A 148 -4.14 13.98 -18.51
CA ALA A 148 -3.36 13.52 -19.66
C ALA A 148 -1.91 14.06 -19.64
N HIS A 149 -1.56 14.91 -18.66
CA HIS A 149 -0.22 15.44 -18.51
C HIS A 149 0.80 14.31 -18.32
N LYS A 150 1.84 14.29 -19.16
CA LYS A 150 2.92 13.32 -19.10
C LYS A 150 3.91 13.69 -18.01
N ILE A 151 4.15 12.75 -17.13
CA ILE A 151 5.15 12.86 -16.08
C ILE A 151 6.49 12.37 -16.64
N GLY A 152 7.56 13.14 -16.46
CA GLY A 152 8.91 12.71 -16.82
C GLY A 152 9.40 11.52 -15.98
N GLU A 153 10.62 11.08 -16.26
CA GLU A 153 11.23 9.95 -15.53
C GLU A 153 11.09 10.12 -14.01
N ARG A 154 10.57 9.10 -13.37
CA ARG A 154 10.34 9.02 -11.90
C ARG A 154 9.53 10.19 -11.31
N GLY A 155 8.71 10.86 -12.12
CA GLY A 155 7.92 12.00 -11.66
C GLY A 155 8.74 13.26 -11.37
N GLY A 156 9.87 13.45 -12.04
CA GLY A 156 10.83 14.53 -11.78
C GLY A 156 10.29 15.96 -11.88
N THR A 157 9.11 16.13 -12.50
CA THR A 157 8.41 17.42 -12.59
C THR A 157 7.45 17.69 -11.42
N LEU A 158 7.20 16.68 -10.56
CA LEU A 158 6.28 16.76 -9.43
C LEU A 158 7.06 16.87 -8.11
N SER A 159 6.51 17.61 -7.14
CA SER A 159 7.02 17.62 -5.77
C SER A 159 6.86 16.25 -5.10
N THR A 160 7.58 16.00 -4.01
CA THR A 160 7.45 14.75 -3.24
C THR A 160 6.00 14.57 -2.74
N GLY A 161 5.38 15.64 -2.23
CA GLY A 161 3.98 15.61 -1.79
C GLY A 161 3.02 15.29 -2.92
N GLN A 162 3.20 15.91 -4.10
CA GLN A 162 2.36 15.63 -5.27
C GLN A 162 2.48 14.17 -5.74
N ARG A 163 3.70 13.61 -5.76
CA ARG A 163 3.91 12.19 -6.06
C ARG A 163 3.18 11.29 -5.06
N GLN A 164 3.24 11.63 -3.77
CA GLN A 164 2.56 10.89 -2.71
C GLN A 164 1.03 10.95 -2.86
N LEU A 165 0.48 12.12 -3.18
CA LEU A 165 -0.95 12.25 -3.47
C LEU A 165 -1.40 11.39 -4.66
N LEU A 166 -0.58 11.26 -5.72
CA LEU A 166 -0.88 10.35 -6.83
C LEU A 166 -0.95 8.88 -6.36
N SER A 167 -0.06 8.45 -5.48
CA SER A 167 -0.10 7.10 -4.91
C SER A 167 -1.34 6.87 -4.04
N PHE A 168 -1.81 7.90 -3.34
CA PHE A 168 -3.06 7.86 -2.58
C PHE A 168 -4.29 7.76 -3.48
N ILE A 169 -4.33 8.52 -4.59
CA ILE A 169 -5.41 8.38 -5.58
C ILE A 169 -5.43 6.97 -6.15
N ARG A 170 -4.25 6.41 -6.47
CA ARG A 170 -4.11 5.01 -6.93
C ARG A 170 -4.73 4.05 -5.91
N ALA A 171 -4.33 4.13 -4.64
CA ALA A 171 -4.89 3.29 -3.58
C ALA A 171 -6.40 3.49 -3.40
N TYR A 172 -6.90 4.71 -3.55
CA TYR A 172 -8.32 5.02 -3.39
C TYR A 172 -9.18 4.43 -4.51
N VAL A 173 -8.73 4.52 -5.76
CA VAL A 173 -9.47 4.06 -6.95
C VAL A 173 -9.67 2.54 -6.93
N TYR A 174 -8.66 1.78 -6.49
CA TYR A 174 -8.73 0.32 -6.41
C TYR A 174 -9.58 -0.21 -5.25
N GLN A 175 -9.96 0.64 -4.29
CA GLN A 175 -10.81 0.28 -3.13
C GLN A 175 -10.38 -1.01 -2.43
N PRO A 176 -9.12 -1.13 -2.00
CA PRO A 176 -8.63 -2.34 -1.36
C PRO A 176 -9.33 -2.58 -0.02
N SER A 177 -9.42 -3.83 0.40
CA SER A 177 -9.95 -4.22 1.72
C SER A 177 -8.93 -3.99 2.83
N LEU A 178 -7.63 -4.11 2.53
CA LEU A 178 -6.51 -3.84 3.43
C LEU A 178 -5.62 -2.75 2.85
N LEU A 179 -5.38 -1.70 3.63
CA LEU A 179 -4.52 -0.59 3.27
C LEU A 179 -3.25 -0.58 4.12
N ILE A 180 -2.10 -0.49 3.49
CA ILE A 180 -0.82 -0.33 4.17
C ILE A 180 -0.22 0.99 3.72
N LEU A 181 0.04 1.86 4.68
CA LEU A 181 0.66 3.17 4.47
C LEU A 181 2.03 3.19 5.13
N ASP A 182 3.08 3.30 4.34
CA ASP A 182 4.43 3.57 4.84
C ASP A 182 4.64 5.08 4.84
N GLU A 183 4.45 5.68 6.03
CA GLU A 183 4.39 7.12 6.19
C GLU A 183 5.77 7.71 6.46
N ALA A 184 6.32 8.42 5.48
CA ALA A 184 7.45 9.31 5.72
C ALA A 184 7.15 10.70 5.19
N THR A 185 6.69 11.56 6.09
CA THR A 185 6.48 12.99 5.84
C THR A 185 7.76 13.82 6.00
N SER A 186 8.92 13.20 6.22
CA SER A 186 10.16 13.89 6.59
C SER A 186 10.76 14.81 5.52
N SER A 187 10.24 14.79 4.29
CA SER A 187 10.77 15.55 3.15
C SER A 187 9.68 16.34 2.41
N VAL A 188 8.55 16.60 3.07
CA VAL A 188 7.38 17.24 2.47
C VAL A 188 7.23 18.62 3.07
N ASP A 189 6.87 19.63 2.24
CA ASP A 189 6.52 20.97 2.71
C ASP A 189 5.23 20.96 3.55
N SER A 190 5.06 21.97 4.42
CA SER A 190 3.96 22.00 5.38
C SER A 190 2.56 22.01 4.77
N GLU A 191 2.42 22.54 3.54
CA GLU A 191 1.12 22.57 2.84
C GLU A 191 0.77 21.18 2.32
N SER A 192 1.73 20.52 1.69
CA SER A 192 1.59 19.14 1.23
C SER A 192 1.42 18.16 2.39
N GLU A 193 2.06 18.40 3.54
CA GLU A 193 1.91 17.57 4.75
C GLU A 193 0.45 17.56 5.23
N LEU A 194 -0.21 18.72 5.28
CA LEU A 194 -1.61 18.81 5.66
C LEU A 194 -2.54 18.08 4.69
N LEU A 195 -2.26 18.17 3.39
CA LEU A 195 -3.03 17.45 2.37
C LEU A 195 -2.83 15.94 2.49
N ILE A 196 -1.61 15.49 2.72
CA ILE A 196 -1.27 14.06 2.94
C ILE A 196 -1.97 13.54 4.19
N GLN A 197 -1.97 14.30 5.29
CA GLN A 197 -2.68 13.90 6.51
C GLN A 197 -4.18 13.72 6.26
N ARG A 198 -4.83 14.69 5.62
CA ARG A 198 -6.27 14.59 5.27
C ARG A 198 -6.56 13.41 4.34
N ALA A 199 -5.68 13.18 3.36
CA ALA A 199 -5.79 12.04 2.45
C ALA A 199 -5.65 10.71 3.22
N THR A 200 -4.72 10.62 4.17
CA THR A 200 -4.54 9.45 5.04
C THR A 200 -5.80 9.18 5.86
N GLU A 201 -6.36 10.20 6.52
CA GLU A 201 -7.61 10.07 7.29
C GLU A 201 -8.76 9.58 6.40
N LYS A 202 -8.87 10.13 5.19
CA LYS A 202 -9.90 9.74 4.23
C LYS A 202 -9.74 8.30 3.74
N LEU A 203 -8.50 7.88 3.47
CA LEU A 203 -8.19 6.54 2.98
C LEU A 203 -8.41 5.47 4.05
N THR A 204 -8.08 5.75 5.31
CA THR A 204 -8.19 4.79 6.41
C THR A 204 -9.60 4.69 6.97
N ALA A 205 -10.45 5.68 6.72
CA ALA A 205 -11.82 5.70 7.24
C ALA A 205 -12.63 4.46 6.83
N GLY A 206 -13.04 3.65 7.81
CA GLY A 206 -13.86 2.46 7.61
C GLY A 206 -13.14 1.28 6.95
N ARG A 207 -11.81 1.32 6.84
CA ARG A 207 -10.99 0.24 6.25
C ARG A 207 -10.04 -0.35 7.27
N THR A 208 -9.72 -1.62 7.09
CA THR A 208 -8.61 -2.23 7.82
C THR A 208 -7.31 -1.64 7.31
N SER A 209 -6.54 -0.98 8.19
CA SER A 209 -5.37 -0.22 7.79
C SER A 209 -4.19 -0.45 8.71
N ILE A 210 -3.00 -0.52 8.13
CA ILE A 210 -1.72 -0.54 8.83
C ILE A 210 -0.96 0.71 8.43
N VAL A 211 -0.63 1.54 9.41
CA VAL A 211 0.18 2.75 9.21
C VAL A 211 1.55 2.53 9.83
N ILE A 212 2.60 2.63 9.03
CA ILE A 212 3.98 2.55 9.50
C ILE A 212 4.45 3.95 9.78
N ALA A 213 4.61 4.28 11.08
CA ALA A 213 5.12 5.58 11.50
C ALA A 213 6.61 5.49 11.82
N HIS A 214 7.39 6.40 11.23
CA HIS A 214 8.83 6.52 11.47
C HIS A 214 9.17 7.47 12.63
N ARG A 215 8.19 8.26 13.10
CA ARG A 215 8.31 9.18 14.23
C ARG A 215 7.09 9.04 15.14
N LEU A 216 7.34 9.04 16.44
CA LEU A 216 6.35 9.25 17.50
C LEU A 216 6.20 10.74 17.72
#